data_a5f23947b4131d7b7bddb4aa8c086b67
#
_entry.id   a5f23947b4131d7b7bddb4aa8c086b67
#
_cell.length_a   1.000
_cell.length_b   1.000
_cell.length_c   1.000
_cell.angle_alpha   90.00
_cell.angle_beta   90.00
_cell.angle_gamma   90.00
#
_symmetry.space_group_name_H-M   'P 1'
#
loop_
_entity.id
_entity.type
_entity.pdbx_description
1 polymer ?
#
loop_
_entity_poly.entity_id
_entity_poly.type
_entity_poly.pdbx_seq_one_letter_code
_entity_poly.pdbx_strand_id
1 'polypeptide(L)'
;GYGHFTTRQNIQFNWPALEDVPDLLAHLAEVEMHAIQTSGNCIRNTTTDQFAGVAVDEIEDSRPYCEIIRQWSTFHPEFAYLPRKFKIAVCGTQEDHAATQVHDIGLYLRKNEAGETGFQILAGGGLGRTPVIGQVVFDFVERHDLLSALEAILRVYNREGRRDNKYKARIKILVRETGLETFREKVMHEWEQLRGGSLTLTDAEIERCKSYFQEPAYKALEPNPASLREALARDVLFASWFSHNVTPHKKLGYAAVAISFKKTGYAPGDVSEEQLNALAHLAERFSFGEVRVTHAQNVILADV
;
A
#
# COMPACT_ATOMS: atom_id res chain seq x y z
N GLY A 1 20.54 -14.15 11.46
CA GLY A 1 19.81 -13.33 10.51
C GLY A 1 19.11 -12.15 11.21
N TYR A 2 18.48 -11.30 10.44
CA TYR A 2 17.68 -10.18 10.94
C TYR A 2 16.53 -9.89 9.97
N GLY A 3 15.46 -9.29 10.47
CA GLY A 3 14.36 -8.80 9.66
C GLY A 3 14.64 -7.39 9.16
N HIS A 4 14.00 -7.01 8.05
CA HIS A 4 14.06 -5.66 7.51
C HIS A 4 12.70 -5.23 6.98
N PHE A 5 12.12 -4.20 7.57
CA PHE A 5 10.90 -3.58 7.07
C PHE A 5 11.22 -2.70 5.86
N THR A 6 10.57 -2.97 4.74
CA THR A 6 10.90 -2.32 3.47
C THR A 6 10.02 -1.10 3.19
N THR A 7 10.47 -0.23 2.27
CA THR A 7 9.69 0.90 1.74
C THR A 7 8.47 0.47 0.91
N ARG A 8 8.26 -0.84 0.72
CA ARG A 8 7.08 -1.42 0.04
C ARG A 8 6.20 -2.20 0.99
N GLN A 9 6.23 -1.85 2.29
CA GLN A 9 5.36 -2.44 3.30
C GLN A 9 5.48 -3.98 3.37
N ASN A 10 6.71 -4.48 3.21
CA ASN A 10 7.06 -5.89 3.34
C ASN A 10 8.06 -6.09 4.46
N ILE A 11 8.19 -7.32 4.93
CA ILE A 11 9.33 -7.77 5.71
C ILE A 11 10.26 -8.60 4.83
N GLN A 12 11.55 -8.36 4.95
CA GLN A 12 12.61 -9.12 4.30
C GLN A 12 13.39 -9.82 5.39
N PHE A 13 13.61 -11.13 5.23
CA PHE A 13 14.48 -11.91 6.09
C PHE A 13 15.86 -12.00 5.45
N ASN A 14 16.86 -11.48 6.14
CA ASN A 14 18.23 -11.41 5.61
C ASN A 14 19.07 -12.57 6.13
N TRP A 15 19.69 -13.25 5.18
CA TRP A 15 20.67 -14.31 5.34
C TRP A 15 20.15 -15.58 6.03
N PRO A 16 18.91 -16.08 5.76
CA PRO A 16 18.58 -17.44 6.15
C PRO A 16 19.50 -18.43 5.43
N ALA A 17 19.83 -19.54 6.05
CA ALA A 17 20.46 -20.64 5.34
C ALA A 17 19.49 -21.19 4.26
N LEU A 18 20.02 -21.65 3.13
CA LEU A 18 19.16 -22.12 2.03
C LEU A 18 18.28 -23.29 2.45
N GLU A 19 18.81 -24.13 3.32
CA GLU A 19 18.13 -25.29 3.89
C GLU A 19 16.92 -24.92 4.74
N ASP A 20 16.92 -23.75 5.39
CA ASP A 20 15.86 -23.27 6.27
C ASP A 20 14.71 -22.57 5.49
N VAL A 21 14.93 -22.22 4.21
CA VAL A 21 13.96 -21.46 3.42
C VAL A 21 12.62 -22.19 3.24
N PRO A 22 12.56 -23.50 2.98
CA PRO A 22 11.30 -24.23 2.88
C PRO A 22 10.45 -24.15 4.16
N ASP A 23 11.08 -24.34 5.32
CA ASP A 23 10.42 -24.31 6.62
C ASP A 23 9.94 -22.89 6.95
N LEU A 24 10.74 -21.86 6.65
CA LEU A 24 10.38 -20.46 6.79
C LEU A 24 9.13 -20.13 5.95
N LEU A 25 9.07 -20.57 4.70
CA LEU A 25 7.94 -20.35 3.83
C LEU A 25 6.69 -21.12 4.31
N ALA A 26 6.87 -22.33 4.87
CA ALA A 26 5.78 -23.09 5.46
C ALA A 26 5.16 -22.38 6.67
N HIS A 27 5.98 -21.86 7.58
CA HIS A 27 5.51 -21.09 8.74
C HIS A 27 4.79 -19.79 8.31
N LEU A 28 5.30 -19.09 7.28
CA LEU A 28 4.60 -17.92 6.74
C LEU A 28 3.23 -18.29 6.15
N ALA A 29 3.13 -19.44 5.50
CA ALA A 29 1.87 -19.94 4.93
C ALA A 29 0.81 -20.25 6.00
N GLU A 30 1.20 -20.65 7.22
CA GLU A 30 0.29 -20.88 8.36
C GLU A 30 -0.49 -19.60 8.74
N VAL A 31 0.08 -18.42 8.47
CA VAL A 31 -0.54 -17.11 8.69
C VAL A 31 -0.90 -16.40 7.38
N GLU A 32 -1.11 -17.18 6.31
CA GLU A 32 -1.51 -16.71 4.98
C GLU A 32 -0.55 -15.70 4.32
N MET A 33 0.70 -15.66 4.76
CA MET A 33 1.77 -14.86 4.15
C MET A 33 2.52 -15.67 3.08
N HIS A 34 2.91 -14.99 2.00
CA HIS A 34 3.64 -15.61 0.90
C HIS A 34 4.62 -14.64 0.25
N ALA A 35 5.56 -15.15 -0.54
CA ALA A 35 6.59 -14.39 -1.23
C ALA A 35 6.25 -14.06 -2.71
N ILE A 36 5.02 -14.32 -3.18
CA ILE A 36 4.59 -14.05 -4.56
C ILE A 36 4.59 -12.54 -4.83
N GLN A 37 5.02 -12.12 -6.03
CA GLN A 37 5.10 -10.72 -6.46
C GLN A 37 6.09 -9.85 -5.66
N THR A 38 6.99 -10.43 -4.89
CA THR A 38 8.03 -9.67 -4.19
C THR A 38 9.25 -9.35 -5.05
N SER A 39 9.45 -10.07 -6.18
CA SER A 39 10.54 -9.83 -7.12
C SER A 39 10.11 -10.01 -8.59
N GLY A 40 11.03 -9.80 -9.55
CA GLY A 40 10.76 -10.01 -10.98
C GLY A 40 10.20 -8.79 -11.73
N ASN A 41 9.97 -9.00 -13.01
CA ASN A 41 9.38 -8.04 -13.94
C ASN A 41 7.87 -8.25 -14.04
N CYS A 42 7.21 -8.17 -12.92
CA CYS A 42 5.76 -8.33 -12.77
C CYS A 42 5.18 -7.16 -11.96
N ILE A 43 3.88 -7.14 -11.79
CA ILE A 43 3.22 -6.29 -10.80
C ILE A 43 3.69 -6.76 -9.42
N ARG A 44 4.26 -5.85 -8.63
CA ARG A 44 4.69 -6.10 -7.25
C ARG A 44 3.50 -6.02 -6.31
N ASN A 45 3.68 -6.35 -5.05
CA ASN A 45 2.65 -6.13 -4.04
C ASN A 45 2.06 -4.73 -4.15
N THR A 46 0.75 -4.61 -4.11
CA THR A 46 0.05 -3.33 -4.03
C THR A 46 0.17 -2.79 -2.61
N THR A 47 0.52 -1.52 -2.48
CA THR A 47 0.66 -0.85 -1.18
C THR A 47 -0.44 0.18 -0.97
N THR A 48 -0.71 0.51 0.28
CA THR A 48 -1.67 1.55 0.63
C THR A 48 -1.20 2.41 1.79
N ASP A 49 -2.03 3.34 2.23
CA ASP A 49 -1.86 4.11 3.44
C ASP A 49 -1.78 3.18 4.67
N GLN A 50 -0.81 3.41 5.51
CA GLN A 50 -0.67 2.70 6.78
C GLN A 50 -1.82 2.97 7.76
N PHE A 51 -2.56 4.05 7.57
CA PHE A 51 -3.73 4.41 8.37
C PHE A 51 -5.06 3.97 7.74
N ALA A 52 -5.04 3.21 6.64
CA ALA A 52 -6.25 2.72 5.98
C ALA A 52 -7.17 1.99 6.97
N GLY A 53 -8.45 2.34 6.98
CA GLY A 53 -9.43 1.80 7.92
C GLY A 53 -9.48 2.51 9.28
N VAL A 54 -8.52 3.41 9.60
CA VAL A 54 -8.44 4.10 10.90
C VAL A 54 -8.23 5.62 10.81
N ALA A 55 -7.92 6.15 9.63
CA ALA A 55 -7.65 7.57 9.42
C ALA A 55 -8.90 8.44 9.61
N VAL A 56 -8.72 9.62 10.20
CA VAL A 56 -9.81 10.58 10.44
C VAL A 56 -10.32 11.21 9.13
N ASP A 57 -9.42 11.40 8.15
CA ASP A 57 -9.71 11.98 6.84
C ASP A 57 -10.01 10.94 5.76
N GLU A 58 -10.34 9.71 6.16
CA GLU A 58 -10.59 8.59 5.25
C GLU A 58 -11.83 8.84 4.37
N ILE A 59 -11.68 8.68 3.07
CA ILE A 59 -12.78 8.70 2.10
C ILE A 59 -13.48 7.35 2.09
N GLU A 60 -12.67 6.30 1.98
CA GLU A 60 -13.06 4.88 2.08
C GLU A 60 -11.80 4.04 2.35
N ASP A 61 -11.95 2.92 3.08
CA ASP A 61 -10.86 1.97 3.32
C ASP A 61 -10.30 1.43 2.00
N SER A 62 -9.03 1.66 1.76
CA SER A 62 -8.34 1.27 0.53
C SER A 62 -7.84 -0.18 0.52
N ARG A 63 -7.82 -0.86 1.66
CA ARG A 63 -7.32 -2.25 1.80
C ARG A 63 -8.09 -3.25 0.93
N PRO A 64 -9.43 -3.22 0.86
CA PRO A 64 -10.20 -4.09 -0.03
C PRO A 64 -9.80 -3.97 -1.50
N TYR A 65 -9.52 -2.76 -1.97
CA TYR A 65 -9.11 -2.54 -3.36
C TYR A 65 -7.67 -3.02 -3.63
N CYS A 66 -6.78 -2.93 -2.63
CA CYS A 66 -5.46 -3.56 -2.72
C CYS A 66 -5.58 -5.08 -2.87
N GLU A 67 -6.48 -5.70 -2.14
CA GLU A 67 -6.74 -7.13 -2.22
C GLU A 67 -7.34 -7.54 -3.58
N ILE A 68 -8.30 -6.77 -4.10
CA ILE A 68 -8.85 -6.97 -5.44
C ILE A 68 -7.73 -6.93 -6.50
N ILE A 69 -6.87 -5.90 -6.45
CA ILE A 69 -5.75 -5.76 -7.37
C ILE A 69 -4.75 -6.91 -7.22
N ARG A 70 -4.48 -7.35 -5.98
CA ARG A 70 -3.61 -8.50 -5.72
C ARG A 70 -4.17 -9.77 -6.36
N GLN A 71 -5.44 -10.10 -6.13
CA GLN A 71 -6.08 -11.29 -6.67
C GLN A 71 -6.10 -11.27 -8.22
N TRP A 72 -6.47 -10.15 -8.81
CA TRP A 72 -6.46 -9.98 -10.26
C TRP A 72 -5.05 -10.10 -10.87
N SER A 73 -4.04 -9.52 -10.24
CA SER A 73 -2.68 -9.47 -10.81
C SER A 73 -1.86 -10.73 -10.56
N THR A 74 -2.22 -11.54 -9.54
CA THR A 74 -1.52 -12.77 -9.21
C THR A 74 -1.73 -13.81 -10.31
N PHE A 75 -0.63 -14.29 -10.89
CA PHE A 75 -0.62 -15.22 -12.03
C PHE A 75 -1.34 -14.71 -13.29
N HIS A 76 -1.55 -13.40 -13.42
CA HIS A 76 -2.12 -12.84 -14.64
C HIS A 76 -1.19 -13.12 -15.84
N PRO A 77 -1.68 -13.77 -16.89
CA PRO A 77 -0.81 -14.29 -17.98
C PRO A 77 -0.08 -13.19 -18.72
N GLU A 78 -0.68 -12.03 -18.92
CA GLU A 78 -0.08 -10.91 -19.63
C GLU A 78 0.97 -10.14 -18.82
N PHE A 79 0.98 -10.27 -17.46
CA PHE A 79 1.79 -9.43 -16.59
C PHE A 79 2.93 -10.16 -15.90
N ALA A 80 3.17 -11.41 -16.28
CA ALA A 80 4.30 -12.20 -15.76
C ALA A 80 5.66 -11.71 -16.29
N TYR A 81 5.68 -11.08 -17.47
CA TYR A 81 6.89 -10.64 -18.15
C TYR A 81 6.78 -9.20 -18.65
N LEU A 82 6.49 -8.27 -17.76
CA LEU A 82 6.49 -6.83 -18.06
C LEU A 82 7.90 -6.34 -18.43
N PRO A 83 8.04 -5.21 -19.13
CA PRO A 83 9.36 -4.64 -19.45
C PRO A 83 10.24 -4.44 -18.21
N ARG A 84 9.64 -4.08 -17.06
CA ARG A 84 10.31 -3.91 -15.76
C ARG A 84 9.31 -4.11 -14.64
N LYS A 85 9.84 -4.27 -13.39
CA LYS A 85 9.02 -4.30 -12.15
C LYS A 85 8.02 -3.15 -12.15
N PHE A 86 6.80 -3.43 -11.74
CA PHE A 86 5.69 -2.50 -11.75
C PHE A 86 5.08 -2.37 -10.35
N LYS A 87 4.80 -1.16 -9.92
CA LYS A 87 4.35 -0.86 -8.56
C LYS A 87 3.08 -0.05 -8.58
N ILE A 88 2.10 -0.48 -7.80
CA ILE A 88 0.81 0.20 -7.62
C ILE A 88 0.70 0.62 -6.15
N ALA A 89 0.20 1.83 -5.91
CA ALA A 89 -0.17 2.29 -4.59
C ALA A 89 -1.58 2.88 -4.61
N VAL A 90 -2.33 2.66 -3.54
CA VAL A 90 -3.71 3.15 -3.36
C VAL A 90 -3.74 4.07 -2.15
N CYS A 91 -4.37 5.22 -2.27
CA CYS A 91 -4.62 6.15 -1.17
C CYS A 91 -6.13 6.31 -0.98
N GLY A 92 -6.62 6.02 0.22
CA GLY A 92 -8.03 6.13 0.60
C GLY A 92 -8.36 7.37 1.43
N THR A 93 -7.38 8.23 1.69
CA THR A 93 -7.48 9.44 2.51
C THR A 93 -7.42 10.70 1.65
N GLN A 94 -7.78 11.84 2.25
CA GLN A 94 -7.68 13.14 1.55
C GLN A 94 -6.22 13.53 1.34
N GLU A 95 -5.37 13.31 2.35
CA GLU A 95 -3.92 13.49 2.26
C GLU A 95 -3.24 12.21 1.77
N ASP A 96 -2.14 12.34 1.01
CA ASP A 96 -1.40 11.19 0.47
C ASP A 96 -0.38 10.65 1.48
N HIS A 97 -0.77 9.70 2.30
CA HIS A 97 0.12 8.98 3.21
C HIS A 97 0.77 7.72 2.58
N ALA A 98 0.41 7.38 1.33
CA ALA A 98 0.91 6.18 0.62
C ALA A 98 2.05 6.49 -0.37
N ALA A 99 2.47 7.76 -0.48
CA ALA A 99 3.42 8.23 -1.50
C ALA A 99 2.99 7.84 -2.93
N THR A 100 1.71 7.93 -3.20
CA THR A 100 1.00 7.41 -4.37
C THR A 100 1.56 7.99 -5.67
N GLN A 101 1.90 9.28 -5.68
CA GLN A 101 2.40 10.02 -6.85
C GLN A 101 3.73 9.48 -7.41
N VAL A 102 4.52 8.76 -6.62
CA VAL A 102 5.83 8.24 -7.05
C VAL A 102 5.81 6.75 -7.37
N HIS A 103 4.63 6.21 -7.68
CA HIS A 103 4.42 4.84 -8.14
C HIS A 103 4.18 4.75 -9.64
N ASP A 104 4.39 3.57 -10.23
CA ASP A 104 4.14 3.33 -11.66
C ASP A 104 2.66 3.59 -12.01
N ILE A 105 1.75 3.16 -11.12
CA ILE A 105 0.36 3.63 -11.04
C ILE A 105 0.08 4.10 -9.61
N GLY A 106 -0.52 5.27 -9.48
CA GLY A 106 -1.08 5.82 -8.25
C GLY A 106 -2.58 5.92 -8.34
N LEU A 107 -3.29 5.41 -7.32
CA LEU A 107 -4.74 5.43 -7.22
C LEU A 107 -5.17 6.27 -6.03
N TYR A 108 -5.99 7.27 -6.28
CA TYR A 108 -6.66 8.03 -5.24
C TYR A 108 -8.14 7.71 -5.23
N LEU A 109 -8.66 7.26 -4.11
CA LEU A 109 -10.09 7.22 -3.89
C LEU A 109 -10.63 8.65 -3.91
N ARG A 110 -11.72 8.85 -4.65
CA ARG A 110 -12.39 10.15 -4.79
C ARG A 110 -13.90 9.93 -4.83
N LYS A 111 -14.65 10.96 -4.46
CA LYS A 111 -16.11 10.99 -4.64
C LYS A 111 -16.46 11.91 -5.80
N ASN A 112 -17.38 11.48 -6.64
CA ASN A 112 -17.96 12.32 -7.68
C ASN A 112 -19.01 13.28 -7.08
N GLU A 113 -19.62 14.11 -7.92
CA GLU A 113 -20.67 15.06 -7.49
C GLU A 113 -21.91 14.39 -6.90
N ALA A 114 -22.18 13.12 -7.28
CA ALA A 114 -23.26 12.32 -6.70
C ALA A 114 -22.90 11.66 -5.37
N GLY A 115 -21.64 11.81 -4.91
CA GLY A 115 -21.14 11.19 -3.69
C GLY A 115 -20.67 9.74 -3.85
N GLU A 116 -20.65 9.21 -5.08
CA GLU A 116 -20.21 7.84 -5.37
C GLU A 116 -18.69 7.76 -5.37
N THR A 117 -18.15 6.70 -4.76
CA THR A 117 -16.70 6.46 -4.71
C THR A 117 -16.20 5.89 -6.02
N GLY A 118 -15.07 6.42 -6.47
CA GLY A 118 -14.32 5.97 -7.64
C GLY A 118 -12.84 6.32 -7.48
N PHE A 119 -12.11 6.31 -8.57
CA PHE A 119 -10.65 6.47 -8.57
C PHE A 119 -10.18 7.57 -9.52
N GLN A 120 -9.34 8.45 -9.04
CA GLN A 120 -8.42 9.18 -9.90
C GLN A 120 -7.17 8.32 -10.09
N ILE A 121 -6.72 8.15 -11.34
CA ILE A 121 -5.61 7.27 -11.68
C ILE A 121 -4.46 8.07 -12.28
N LEU A 122 -3.30 7.99 -11.64
CA LEU A 122 -2.06 8.53 -12.12
C LEU A 122 -1.19 7.42 -12.69
N ALA A 123 -0.42 7.70 -13.74
CA ALA A 123 0.59 6.78 -14.26
C ALA A 123 1.92 7.49 -14.53
N GLY A 124 2.99 6.71 -14.61
CA GLY A 124 4.32 7.21 -14.98
C GLY A 124 5.12 7.81 -13.84
N GLY A 125 4.71 7.60 -12.57
CA GLY A 125 5.52 7.94 -11.42
C GLY A 125 6.67 6.97 -11.17
N GLY A 126 7.61 7.37 -10.34
CA GLY A 126 8.67 6.45 -9.91
C GLY A 126 9.87 7.13 -9.28
N LEU A 127 10.42 6.47 -8.30
CA LEU A 127 11.68 6.82 -7.64
C LEU A 127 12.88 6.22 -8.38
N GLY A 128 14.05 6.37 -7.81
CA GLY A 128 15.32 5.91 -8.30
C GLY A 128 16.19 7.06 -8.76
N ARG A 129 17.09 6.82 -9.71
CA ARG A 129 18.11 7.80 -10.13
C ARG A 129 17.52 9.12 -10.67
N THR A 130 16.33 9.06 -11.28
CA THR A 130 15.61 10.24 -11.79
C THR A 130 14.17 10.13 -11.29
N PRO A 131 13.84 10.71 -10.13
CA PRO A 131 12.48 10.72 -9.61
C PRO A 131 11.52 11.46 -10.55
N VAL A 132 10.31 10.92 -10.71
CA VAL A 132 9.23 11.51 -11.53
C VAL A 132 7.92 11.34 -10.77
N ILE A 133 7.10 12.38 -10.77
CA ILE A 133 5.73 12.35 -10.27
C ILE A 133 4.82 11.84 -11.40
N GLY A 134 3.91 10.92 -11.05
CA GLY A 134 2.90 10.39 -11.95
C GLY A 134 1.95 11.49 -12.42
N GLN A 135 1.45 11.33 -13.63
CA GLN A 135 0.52 12.27 -14.26
C GLN A 135 -0.88 11.64 -14.34
N VAL A 136 -1.91 12.46 -14.23
CA VAL A 136 -3.31 12.00 -14.26
C VAL A 136 -3.64 11.46 -15.65
N VAL A 137 -4.00 10.17 -15.70
CA VAL A 137 -4.48 9.48 -16.92
C VAL A 137 -6.00 9.44 -16.92
N PHE A 138 -6.62 9.15 -15.79
CA PHE A 138 -8.06 9.22 -15.58
C PHE A 138 -8.38 10.18 -14.44
N ASP A 139 -9.21 11.17 -14.71
CA ASP A 139 -9.67 12.11 -13.68
C ASP A 139 -10.62 11.43 -12.70
N PHE A 140 -11.48 10.53 -13.19
CA PHE A 140 -12.36 9.69 -12.40
C PHE A 140 -12.73 8.41 -13.15
N VAL A 141 -12.65 7.29 -12.46
CA VAL A 141 -13.09 5.96 -12.91
C VAL A 141 -14.01 5.39 -11.83
N GLU A 142 -15.18 4.91 -12.22
CA GLU A 142 -16.08 4.22 -11.31
C GLU A 142 -15.42 2.96 -10.75
N ARG A 143 -15.75 2.58 -9.51
CA ARG A 143 -15.13 1.41 -8.85
C ARG A 143 -15.30 0.11 -9.64
N HIS A 144 -16.43 -0.05 -10.35
CA HIS A 144 -16.69 -1.23 -11.18
C HIS A 144 -15.74 -1.34 -12.38
N ASP A 145 -15.20 -0.23 -12.87
CA ASP A 145 -14.29 -0.17 -14.02
C ASP A 145 -12.79 -0.15 -13.61
N LEU A 146 -12.47 -0.26 -12.31
CA LEU A 146 -11.10 -0.18 -11.82
C LEU A 146 -10.15 -1.12 -12.56
N LEU A 147 -10.47 -2.41 -12.63
CA LEU A 147 -9.57 -3.41 -13.22
C LEU A 147 -9.40 -3.22 -14.72
N SER A 148 -10.45 -2.84 -15.45
CA SER A 148 -10.35 -2.56 -16.89
C SER A 148 -9.46 -1.35 -17.17
N ALA A 149 -9.53 -0.31 -16.35
CA ALA A 149 -8.66 0.87 -16.47
C ALA A 149 -7.18 0.53 -16.18
N LEU A 150 -6.92 -0.27 -15.13
CA LEU A 150 -5.58 -0.75 -14.80
C LEU A 150 -5.00 -1.63 -15.91
N GLU A 151 -5.80 -2.54 -16.45
CA GLU A 151 -5.39 -3.43 -17.53
C GLU A 151 -5.07 -2.64 -18.81
N ALA A 152 -5.85 -1.62 -19.14
CA ALA A 152 -5.57 -0.76 -20.30
C ALA A 152 -4.20 -0.07 -20.18
N ILE A 153 -3.88 0.50 -19.03
CA ILE A 153 -2.55 1.11 -18.77
C ILE A 153 -1.44 0.06 -18.92
N LEU A 154 -1.63 -1.11 -18.31
CA LEU A 154 -0.64 -2.19 -18.31
C LEU A 154 -0.41 -2.78 -19.70
N ARG A 155 -1.46 -2.94 -20.53
CA ARG A 155 -1.33 -3.43 -21.89
C ARG A 155 -0.56 -2.46 -22.78
N VAL A 156 -0.87 -1.15 -22.69
CA VAL A 156 -0.08 -0.14 -23.41
C VAL A 156 1.38 -0.19 -22.96
N TYR A 157 1.64 -0.25 -21.66
CA TYR A 157 3.00 -0.37 -21.14
C TYR A 157 3.68 -1.67 -21.55
N ASN A 158 3.00 -2.81 -21.51
CA ASN A 158 3.55 -4.12 -21.87
C ASN A 158 3.95 -4.19 -23.34
N ARG A 159 3.14 -3.59 -24.20
CA ARG A 159 3.36 -3.54 -25.66
C ARG A 159 4.46 -2.55 -26.05
N GLU A 160 4.48 -1.36 -25.45
CA GLU A 160 5.33 -0.25 -25.93
C GLU A 160 6.54 0.03 -25.02
N GLY A 161 6.57 -0.52 -23.80
CA GLY A 161 7.69 -0.35 -22.88
C GLY A 161 8.98 -0.99 -23.42
N ARG A 162 10.09 -0.29 -23.25
CA ARG A 162 11.41 -0.75 -23.73
C ARG A 162 11.85 -2.03 -23.02
N ARG A 163 12.39 -2.98 -23.80
CA ARG A 163 12.95 -4.25 -23.30
C ARG A 163 14.44 -4.42 -23.59
N ASP A 164 14.98 -3.60 -24.47
CA ASP A 164 16.38 -3.59 -24.87
C ASP A 164 17.31 -3.01 -23.79
N ASN A 165 16.79 -2.11 -22.93
CA ASN A 165 17.56 -1.44 -21.90
C ASN A 165 16.80 -1.40 -20.59
N LYS A 166 17.18 -2.26 -19.63
CA LYS A 166 16.56 -2.35 -18.28
C LYS A 166 16.55 -1.04 -17.48
N TYR A 167 17.44 -0.11 -17.77
CA TYR A 167 17.51 1.20 -17.08
C TYR A 167 16.51 2.21 -17.65
N LYS A 168 15.99 1.96 -18.86
CA LYS A 168 15.00 2.78 -19.55
C LYS A 168 13.65 2.08 -19.72
N ALA A 169 13.42 0.96 -19.05
CA ALA A 169 12.27 0.09 -19.24
C ALA A 169 11.05 0.44 -18.34
N ARG A 170 11.19 1.36 -17.38
CA ARG A 170 10.08 1.75 -16.49
C ARG A 170 9.02 2.57 -17.22
N ILE A 171 7.75 2.43 -16.84
CA ILE A 171 6.62 3.17 -17.43
C ILE A 171 6.83 4.69 -17.43
N LYS A 172 7.47 5.25 -16.42
CA LYS A 172 7.79 6.69 -16.37
C LYS A 172 8.63 7.19 -17.55
N ILE A 173 9.45 6.30 -18.13
CA ILE A 173 10.23 6.62 -19.33
C ILE A 173 9.32 6.60 -20.55
N LEU A 174 8.45 5.59 -20.68
CA LEU A 174 7.47 5.52 -21.75
C LEU A 174 6.58 6.76 -21.77
N VAL A 175 5.95 7.11 -20.65
CA VAL A 175 5.06 8.28 -20.55
C VAL A 175 5.79 9.58 -20.92
N ARG A 176 7.02 9.75 -20.47
CA ARG A 176 7.83 10.93 -20.78
C ARG A 176 8.22 11.01 -22.28
N GLU A 177 8.62 9.87 -22.87
CA GLU A 177 9.08 9.83 -24.26
C GLU A 177 7.91 9.93 -25.25
N THR A 178 6.75 9.36 -24.91
CA THR A 178 5.52 9.41 -25.72
C THR A 178 4.78 10.74 -25.57
N GLY A 179 4.88 11.37 -24.40
CA GLY A 179 4.04 12.51 -24.00
C GLY A 179 2.72 12.01 -23.37
N LEU A 180 2.22 12.78 -22.38
CA LEU A 180 1.03 12.39 -21.63
C LEU A 180 -0.21 12.21 -22.51
N GLU A 181 -0.50 13.18 -23.37
CA GLU A 181 -1.72 13.16 -24.19
C GLU A 181 -1.74 11.94 -25.12
N THR A 182 -0.65 11.67 -25.83
CA THR A 182 -0.56 10.49 -26.70
C THR A 182 -0.62 9.18 -25.91
N PHE A 183 -0.01 9.14 -24.72
CA PHE A 183 -0.13 7.97 -23.84
C PHE A 183 -1.57 7.77 -23.38
N ARG A 184 -2.24 8.86 -22.97
CA ARG A 184 -3.64 8.87 -22.55
C ARG A 184 -4.58 8.41 -23.66
N GLU A 185 -4.42 8.91 -24.88
CA GLU A 185 -5.19 8.48 -26.06
C GLU A 185 -5.08 6.96 -26.28
N LYS A 186 -3.88 6.41 -26.21
CA LYS A 186 -3.65 4.96 -26.35
C LYS A 186 -4.33 4.16 -25.25
N VAL A 187 -4.24 4.64 -24.01
CA VAL A 187 -4.89 3.99 -22.85
C VAL A 187 -6.41 4.05 -23.01
N MET A 188 -6.96 5.19 -23.38
CA MET A 188 -8.42 5.34 -23.58
C MET A 188 -8.93 4.43 -24.71
N HIS A 189 -8.19 4.34 -25.82
CA HIS A 189 -8.54 3.42 -26.92
C HIS A 189 -8.55 1.95 -26.45
N GLU A 190 -7.58 1.53 -25.66
CA GLU A 190 -7.54 0.17 -25.08
C GLU A 190 -8.69 -0.05 -24.09
N TRP A 191 -8.94 0.94 -23.23
CA TRP A 191 -9.98 0.86 -22.20
C TRP A 191 -11.39 0.76 -22.77
N GLU A 192 -11.70 1.47 -23.85
CA GLU A 192 -12.99 1.39 -24.54
C GLU A 192 -13.34 -0.04 -24.98
N GLN A 193 -12.33 -0.87 -25.26
CA GLN A 193 -12.52 -2.27 -25.66
C GLN A 193 -12.67 -3.22 -24.43
N LEU A 194 -12.19 -2.82 -23.27
CA LEU A 194 -12.20 -3.61 -22.05
C LEU A 194 -13.39 -3.28 -21.14
N ARG A 195 -13.83 -2.04 -21.18
CA ARG A 195 -14.90 -1.52 -20.35
C ARG A 195 -16.19 -2.29 -20.54
N GLY A 196 -16.88 -2.63 -19.43
CA GLY A 196 -18.12 -3.41 -19.45
C GLY A 196 -17.93 -4.88 -19.81
N GLY A 197 -16.68 -5.36 -19.91
CA GLY A 197 -16.35 -6.76 -20.16
C GLY A 197 -16.18 -7.59 -18.87
N SER A 198 -15.40 -8.67 -19.00
CA SER A 198 -15.16 -9.63 -17.91
C SER A 198 -14.40 -9.07 -16.70
N LEU A 199 -13.81 -7.89 -16.84
CA LEU A 199 -13.08 -7.19 -15.77
C LEU A 199 -13.97 -6.26 -14.92
N THR A 200 -15.26 -6.19 -15.23
CA THR A 200 -16.22 -5.38 -14.46
C THR A 200 -16.38 -5.98 -13.06
N LEU A 201 -15.99 -5.23 -12.03
CA LEU A 201 -16.18 -5.62 -10.65
C LEU A 201 -17.65 -5.55 -10.28
N THR A 202 -18.15 -6.60 -9.65
CA THR A 202 -19.49 -6.62 -9.07
C THR A 202 -19.47 -6.10 -7.65
N ASP A 203 -20.60 -5.58 -7.16
CA ASP A 203 -20.74 -5.20 -5.76
C ASP A 203 -20.48 -6.39 -4.83
N ALA A 204 -20.89 -7.59 -5.22
CA ALA A 204 -20.64 -8.81 -4.45
C ALA A 204 -19.14 -9.10 -4.27
N GLU A 205 -18.33 -8.87 -5.29
CA GLU A 205 -16.89 -9.06 -5.23
C GLU A 205 -16.22 -7.99 -4.34
N ILE A 206 -16.67 -6.74 -4.46
CA ILE A 206 -16.19 -5.64 -3.61
C ILE A 206 -16.52 -5.93 -2.14
N GLU A 207 -17.75 -6.30 -1.83
CA GLU A 207 -18.19 -6.63 -0.47
C GLU A 207 -17.50 -7.88 0.09
N ARG A 208 -17.22 -8.88 -0.75
CA ARG A 208 -16.40 -10.05 -0.36
C ARG A 208 -15.00 -9.61 0.08
N CYS A 209 -14.34 -8.73 -0.67
CA CYS A 209 -13.02 -8.23 -0.28
C CYS A 209 -13.09 -7.31 0.96
N LYS A 210 -14.15 -6.51 1.12
CA LYS A 210 -14.38 -5.72 2.34
C LYS A 210 -14.54 -6.60 3.58
N SER A 211 -15.14 -7.78 3.44
CA SER A 211 -15.34 -8.70 4.56
C SER A 211 -14.05 -9.21 5.21
N TYR A 212 -12.91 -9.10 4.53
CA TYR A 212 -11.60 -9.45 5.10
C TYR A 212 -11.05 -8.38 6.06
N PHE A 213 -11.61 -7.18 6.04
CA PHE A 213 -11.11 -6.01 6.79
C PHE A 213 -12.17 -5.49 7.76
N GLN A 214 -12.70 -6.39 8.60
CA GLN A 214 -13.70 -6.05 9.60
C GLN A 214 -13.11 -5.16 10.70
N GLU A 215 -13.91 -4.21 11.19
CA GLU A 215 -13.52 -3.42 12.35
C GLU A 215 -13.34 -4.33 13.59
N PRO A 216 -12.30 -4.11 14.40
CA PRO A 216 -12.14 -4.81 15.65
C PRO A 216 -13.30 -4.55 16.62
N ALA A 217 -13.43 -5.38 17.65
CA ALA A 217 -14.44 -5.19 18.69
C ALA A 217 -14.07 -4.01 19.62
N TYR A 218 -14.20 -2.79 19.11
CA TYR A 218 -13.88 -1.57 19.85
C TYR A 218 -14.72 -1.43 21.13
N LYS A 219 -14.06 -0.93 22.17
CA LYS A 219 -14.70 -0.53 23.44
C LYS A 219 -15.02 0.95 23.42
N ALA A 220 -16.01 1.37 24.18
CA ALA A 220 -16.22 2.79 24.45
C ALA A 220 -15.14 3.26 25.45
N LEU A 221 -14.24 4.11 24.99
CA LEU A 221 -13.13 4.66 25.77
C LEU A 221 -13.25 6.18 25.86
N GLU A 222 -12.70 6.76 26.95
CA GLU A 222 -12.61 8.19 27.11
C GLU A 222 -11.53 8.74 26.14
N PRO A 223 -11.86 9.72 25.28
CA PRO A 223 -10.92 10.19 24.25
C PRO A 223 -9.66 10.87 24.79
N ASN A 224 -9.73 11.44 25.99
CA ASN A 224 -8.61 12.15 26.61
C ASN A 224 -8.63 11.96 28.14
N PRO A 225 -8.28 10.76 28.61
CA PRO A 225 -8.36 10.44 30.04
C PRO A 225 -7.41 11.30 30.89
N ALA A 226 -7.80 11.54 32.13
CA ALA A 226 -7.01 12.36 33.08
C ALA A 226 -5.58 11.84 33.22
N SER A 227 -5.41 10.50 33.28
CA SER A 227 -4.10 9.85 33.37
C SER A 227 -3.17 10.20 32.21
N LEU A 228 -3.67 10.28 30.97
CA LEU A 228 -2.89 10.69 29.82
C LEU A 228 -2.47 12.17 29.93
N ARG A 229 -3.42 13.06 30.26
CA ARG A 229 -3.11 14.49 30.43
C ARG A 229 -2.05 14.73 31.49
N GLU A 230 -2.15 14.03 32.61
CA GLU A 230 -1.17 14.11 33.71
C GLU A 230 0.21 13.57 33.32
N ALA A 231 0.24 12.44 32.58
CA ALA A 231 1.50 11.88 32.06
C ALA A 231 2.19 12.84 31.09
N LEU A 232 1.45 13.44 30.14
CA LEU A 232 1.98 14.43 29.19
C LEU A 232 2.46 15.71 29.88
N ALA A 233 1.77 16.15 30.93
CA ALA A 233 2.17 17.33 31.68
C ALA A 233 3.43 17.10 32.58
N ARG A 234 3.60 15.87 33.07
CA ARG A 234 4.70 15.52 33.96
C ARG A 234 5.99 15.16 33.23
N ASP A 235 5.90 14.56 32.07
CA ASP A 235 7.05 14.03 31.33
C ASP A 235 7.16 14.68 29.94
N VAL A 236 8.11 15.63 29.81
CA VAL A 236 8.37 16.39 28.58
C VAL A 236 8.88 15.49 27.45
N LEU A 237 9.65 14.42 27.77
CA LEU A 237 10.16 13.49 26.77
C LEU A 237 9.02 12.63 26.23
N PHE A 238 8.13 12.17 27.12
CA PHE A 238 6.92 11.46 26.68
C PHE A 238 6.00 12.37 25.86
N ALA A 239 5.78 13.61 26.27
CA ALA A 239 4.97 14.55 25.50
C ALA A 239 5.54 14.81 24.09
N SER A 240 6.86 14.97 24.00
CA SER A 240 7.55 15.11 22.72
C SER A 240 7.43 13.84 21.87
N TRP A 241 7.63 12.66 22.45
CA TRP A 241 7.44 11.40 21.74
C TRP A 241 5.99 11.24 21.27
N PHE A 242 5.02 11.51 22.13
CA PHE A 242 3.59 11.41 21.83
C PHE A 242 3.21 12.28 20.63
N SER A 243 3.65 13.54 20.60
CA SER A 243 3.33 14.47 19.52
C SER A 243 3.86 14.05 18.13
N HIS A 244 4.92 13.21 18.08
CA HIS A 244 5.54 12.78 16.83
C HIS A 244 5.14 11.37 16.39
N ASN A 245 4.66 10.54 17.31
CA ASN A 245 4.43 9.12 17.05
C ASN A 245 2.97 8.69 17.20
N VAL A 246 2.10 9.54 17.73
CA VAL A 246 0.68 9.21 17.94
C VAL A 246 -0.17 10.04 16.99
N THR A 247 -0.96 9.35 16.17
CA THR A 247 -1.87 9.93 15.19
C THR A 247 -3.31 9.70 15.64
N PRO A 248 -4.21 10.69 15.55
CA PRO A 248 -5.62 10.52 15.86
C PRO A 248 -6.26 9.38 15.05
N HIS A 249 -7.16 8.66 15.69
CA HIS A 249 -7.94 7.58 15.09
C HIS A 249 -9.38 8.03 14.82
N LYS A 250 -10.02 7.53 13.74
CA LYS A 250 -11.43 7.83 13.44
C LYS A 250 -12.39 7.40 14.56
N LYS A 251 -12.01 6.36 15.32
CA LYS A 251 -12.74 5.90 16.51
C LYS A 251 -12.26 6.64 17.73
N LEU A 252 -13.13 7.40 18.40
CA LEU A 252 -12.79 8.15 19.59
C LEU A 252 -12.31 7.23 20.72
N GLY A 253 -11.25 7.64 21.41
CA GLY A 253 -10.62 6.89 22.48
C GLY A 253 -9.50 5.95 22.02
N TYR A 254 -9.31 5.80 20.70
CA TYR A 254 -8.21 5.07 20.09
C TYR A 254 -7.22 6.00 19.39
N ALA A 255 -6.03 5.51 19.13
CA ALA A 255 -4.97 6.20 18.41
C ALA A 255 -4.11 5.21 17.62
N ALA A 256 -3.53 5.67 16.50
CA ALA A 256 -2.51 4.94 15.79
C ALA A 256 -1.12 5.34 16.29
N VAL A 257 -0.29 4.36 16.65
CA VAL A 257 1.02 4.59 17.26
C VAL A 257 2.13 4.09 16.34
N ALA A 258 3.01 5.01 15.93
CA ALA A 258 4.18 4.68 15.12
C ALA A 258 5.35 4.20 16.01
N ILE A 259 5.95 3.07 15.62
CA ILE A 259 7.17 2.54 16.23
C ILE A 259 8.30 2.65 15.20
N SER A 260 9.32 3.42 15.53
CA SER A 260 10.42 3.71 14.62
C SER A 260 11.52 2.65 14.71
N PHE A 261 11.95 2.14 13.55
CA PHE A 261 13.13 1.27 13.39
C PHE A 261 14.29 2.04 12.74
N LYS A 262 14.61 3.22 13.32
CA LYS A 262 15.66 4.11 12.81
C LYS A 262 16.67 4.49 13.89
N LYS A 263 17.18 3.48 14.58
CA LYS A 263 18.24 3.69 15.58
C LYS A 263 19.50 4.25 14.90
N THR A 264 20.08 5.30 15.48
CA THR A 264 21.33 5.91 14.99
C THR A 264 22.44 4.85 14.89
N GLY A 265 23.11 4.81 13.73
CA GLY A 265 24.18 3.85 13.44
C GLY A 265 23.73 2.50 12.88
N TYR A 266 22.41 2.31 12.69
CA TYR A 266 21.84 1.12 12.06
C TYR A 266 21.08 1.49 10.78
N ALA A 267 20.92 0.52 9.87
CA ALA A 267 20.12 0.75 8.67
C ALA A 267 18.64 0.94 9.04
N PRO A 268 17.93 1.92 8.43
CA PRO A 268 16.51 2.11 8.69
C PRO A 268 15.71 0.86 8.35
N GLY A 269 14.83 0.45 9.25
CA GLY A 269 13.94 -0.70 9.06
C GLY A 269 14.53 -2.05 9.52
N ASP A 270 15.80 -2.11 9.88
CA ASP A 270 16.38 -3.34 10.42
C ASP A 270 15.82 -3.63 11.81
N VAL A 271 15.50 -4.88 12.06
CA VAL A 271 14.83 -5.34 13.28
C VAL A 271 15.42 -6.67 13.75
N SER A 272 15.72 -6.78 15.05
CA SER A 272 16.17 -8.01 15.68
C SER A 272 15.00 -8.93 16.06
N GLU A 273 15.32 -10.17 16.41
CA GLU A 273 14.36 -11.15 16.95
C GLU A 273 13.66 -10.62 18.20
N GLU A 274 14.43 -10.08 19.16
CA GLU A 274 13.89 -9.54 20.40
C GLU A 274 12.93 -8.38 20.15
N GLN A 275 13.24 -7.52 19.16
CA GLN A 275 12.37 -6.42 18.77
C GLN A 275 11.08 -6.92 18.10
N LEU A 276 11.16 -7.96 17.25
CA LEU A 276 9.98 -8.58 16.65
C LEU A 276 9.08 -9.22 17.70
N ASN A 277 9.65 -9.95 18.67
CA ASN A 277 8.90 -10.53 19.78
C ASN A 277 8.25 -9.46 20.67
N ALA A 278 8.98 -8.39 20.99
CA ALA A 278 8.40 -7.27 21.72
C ALA A 278 7.26 -6.58 20.96
N LEU A 279 7.41 -6.40 19.66
CA LEU A 279 6.37 -5.84 18.78
C LEU A 279 5.12 -6.72 18.76
N ALA A 280 5.28 -8.05 18.66
CA ALA A 280 4.16 -9.00 18.70
C ALA A 280 3.38 -8.86 20.01
N HIS A 281 4.06 -8.86 21.15
CA HIS A 281 3.41 -8.66 22.48
C HIS A 281 2.70 -7.30 22.59
N LEU A 282 3.28 -6.23 22.04
CA LEU A 282 2.62 -4.93 22.04
C LEU A 282 1.36 -4.94 21.16
N ALA A 283 1.42 -5.56 19.98
CA ALA A 283 0.28 -5.67 19.08
C ALA A 283 -0.86 -6.49 19.70
N GLU A 284 -0.56 -7.66 20.26
CA GLU A 284 -1.55 -8.51 20.94
C GLU A 284 -2.24 -7.78 22.10
N ARG A 285 -1.45 -7.04 22.87
CA ARG A 285 -1.96 -6.37 24.08
C ARG A 285 -2.74 -5.09 23.78
N PHE A 286 -2.34 -4.33 22.76
CA PHE A 286 -2.80 -2.95 22.58
C PHE A 286 -3.42 -2.66 21.20
N SER A 287 -3.31 -3.54 20.20
CA SER A 287 -3.76 -3.26 18.84
C SER A 287 -4.40 -4.49 18.19
N PHE A 288 -5.18 -5.26 18.92
CA PHE A 288 -5.91 -6.45 18.47
C PHE A 288 -5.06 -7.46 17.67
N GLY A 289 -3.74 -7.51 17.94
CA GLY A 289 -2.79 -8.38 17.25
C GLY A 289 -2.33 -7.85 15.88
N GLU A 290 -2.75 -6.66 15.46
CA GLU A 290 -2.40 -6.10 14.14
C GLU A 290 -1.15 -5.23 14.18
N VAL A 291 -0.25 -5.45 13.21
CA VAL A 291 0.94 -4.64 12.94
C VAL A 291 0.95 -4.26 11.47
N ARG A 292 1.15 -3.00 11.16
CA ARG A 292 1.23 -2.49 9.77
C ARG A 292 2.60 -1.93 9.46
N VAL A 293 3.21 -2.40 8.38
CA VAL A 293 4.47 -1.85 7.88
C VAL A 293 4.20 -0.57 7.09
N THR A 294 5.00 0.46 7.33
CA THR A 294 4.87 1.75 6.63
C THR A 294 5.85 1.86 5.45
N HIS A 295 5.55 2.72 4.47
CA HIS A 295 6.49 3.04 3.40
C HIS A 295 7.76 3.77 3.90
N ALA A 296 7.74 4.26 5.14
CA ALA A 296 8.88 4.89 5.80
C ALA A 296 9.74 3.89 6.60
N GLN A 297 9.55 2.58 6.42
CA GLN A 297 10.30 1.53 7.12
C GLN A 297 10.14 1.57 8.64
N ASN A 298 8.99 1.94 9.09
CA ASN A 298 8.51 1.85 10.47
C ASN A 298 7.32 0.89 10.52
N VAL A 299 6.77 0.67 11.70
CA VAL A 299 5.49 -0.02 11.87
C VAL A 299 4.48 0.86 12.59
N ILE A 300 3.21 0.55 12.41
CA ILE A 300 2.07 1.17 13.08
C ILE A 300 1.34 0.09 13.86
N LEU A 301 1.03 0.38 15.14
CA LEU A 301 -0.05 -0.24 15.87
C LEU A 301 -1.28 0.65 15.67
N ALA A 302 -2.27 0.16 14.94
CA ALA A 302 -3.31 1.02 14.39
C ALA A 302 -4.42 1.37 15.37
N ASP A 303 -4.61 0.57 16.41
CA ASP A 303 -5.82 0.57 17.25
C ASP A 303 -5.49 0.58 18.76
N VAL A 304 -4.54 1.44 19.17
CA VAL A 304 -4.07 1.58 20.56
C VAL A 304 -5.01 2.44 21.39
#